data_3a52bedee40cc406129da38597efccc7
#
_entry.id   3a52bedee40cc406129da38597efccc7
#
_cell.length_a   1.000
_cell.length_b   1.000
_cell.length_c   1.000
_cell.angle_alpha   90.00
_cell.angle_beta   90.00
_cell.angle_gamma   90.00
#
_symmetry.space_group_name_H-M   'P 1'
#
loop_
_entity.id
_entity.type
_entity.pdbx_description
1 polymer ?
#
loop_
_entity_poly.entity_id
_entity_poly.type
_entity_poly.pdbx_seq_one_letter_code
_entity_poly.pdbx_strand_id
1 'polypeptide(L)'
;PENLARTAELDFLSAGERLTLNHIRGHEYLCLFGLVEEFILPFVMDHVRPDLANADDVRVRALLQFAAEEAKHIQLFSRFRETFEAGFGTGCEVIGPPEAVAKVVLGHSPLAVALFILMVEWMSQSHYVDSVRGQGLDPLFANLLRCHWIEEAQHAKLDTLMIEAIAARMSDDEIHGAVNGFLAITSFFDMGLIQQAEFNLQALERATGRTFGQEERLRLIGQQHQALRRTYIGSGLVHPEFRATLGSLSPGELKHIDAIAPKFG
;
A
#
# COMPACT_ATOMS: atom_id res chain seq x y z
N PRO A 1 -8.39 -9.65 6.41
CA PRO A 1 -8.76 -10.90 5.71
C PRO A 1 -7.69 -11.96 5.83
N GLU A 2 -8.08 -13.23 6.03
CA GLU A 2 -7.12 -14.34 6.23
C GLU A 2 -6.25 -14.58 4.99
N ASN A 3 -6.78 -14.38 3.80
CA ASN A 3 -6.01 -14.50 2.56
C ASN A 3 -4.81 -13.54 2.50
N LEU A 4 -4.87 -12.40 3.18
CA LEU A 4 -3.77 -11.43 3.30
C LEU A 4 -2.91 -11.71 4.53
N ALA A 5 -3.51 -12.07 5.67
CA ALA A 5 -2.82 -12.31 6.92
C ALA A 5 -2.10 -13.67 6.97
N ARG A 6 -2.66 -14.71 6.31
CA ARG A 6 -2.09 -16.06 6.18
C ARG A 6 -1.70 -16.68 7.53
N THR A 7 -2.49 -16.42 8.57
CA THR A 7 -2.19 -16.87 9.94
C THR A 7 -2.27 -18.40 10.07
N ALA A 8 -3.04 -19.06 9.20
CA ALA A 8 -3.14 -20.53 9.16
C ALA A 8 -1.83 -21.23 8.85
N GLU A 9 -0.87 -20.55 8.22
CA GLU A 9 0.46 -21.11 7.91
C GLU A 9 1.38 -21.19 9.14
N LEU A 10 1.00 -20.53 10.24
CA LEU A 10 1.70 -20.56 11.53
C LEU A 10 1.08 -21.65 12.42
N ASP A 11 1.51 -22.90 12.20
CA ASP A 11 0.94 -24.11 12.80
C ASP A 11 1.11 -24.18 14.33
N PHE A 12 2.11 -23.48 14.88
CA PHE A 12 2.38 -23.38 16.33
C PHE A 12 1.46 -22.37 17.05
N LEU A 13 0.66 -21.59 16.32
CA LEU A 13 -0.32 -20.70 16.92
C LEU A 13 -1.64 -21.43 17.19
N SER A 14 -2.22 -21.21 18.39
CA SER A 14 -3.58 -21.61 18.70
C SER A 14 -4.61 -20.86 17.85
N ALA A 15 -5.84 -21.34 17.83
CA ALA A 15 -6.92 -20.65 17.10
C ALA A 15 -7.18 -19.23 17.64
N GLY A 16 -7.05 -19.02 18.96
CA GLY A 16 -7.19 -17.69 19.57
C GLY A 16 -6.05 -16.75 19.14
N GLU A 17 -4.81 -17.21 19.15
CA GLU A 17 -3.66 -16.43 18.71
C GLU A 17 -3.72 -16.07 17.22
N ARG A 18 -4.18 -16.99 16.37
CA ARG A 18 -4.41 -16.72 14.93
C ARG A 18 -5.47 -15.64 14.75
N LEU A 19 -6.58 -15.71 15.48
CA LEU A 19 -7.63 -14.69 15.42
C LEU A 19 -7.09 -13.33 15.89
N THR A 20 -6.33 -13.29 16.98
CA THR A 20 -5.69 -12.08 17.49
C THR A 20 -4.72 -11.48 16.47
N LEU A 21 -3.86 -12.30 15.85
CA LEU A 21 -2.95 -11.86 14.80
C LEU A 21 -3.73 -11.35 13.57
N ASN A 22 -4.81 -12.01 13.19
CA ASN A 22 -5.67 -11.57 12.08
C ASN A 22 -6.28 -10.18 12.35
N HIS A 23 -6.70 -9.91 13.59
CA HIS A 23 -7.19 -8.58 14.00
C HIS A 23 -6.08 -7.52 13.94
N ILE A 24 -4.87 -7.82 14.44
CA ILE A 24 -3.70 -6.94 14.35
C ILE A 24 -3.39 -6.62 12.89
N ARG A 25 -3.43 -7.61 12.01
CA ARG A 25 -3.22 -7.46 10.56
C ARG A 25 -4.31 -6.62 9.89
N GLY A 26 -5.56 -6.72 10.35
CA GLY A 26 -6.65 -5.87 9.85
C GLY A 26 -6.46 -4.40 10.24
N HIS A 27 -6.02 -4.13 11.45
CA HIS A 27 -5.66 -2.79 11.92
C HIS A 27 -4.49 -2.22 11.11
N GLU A 28 -3.38 -2.96 11.03
CA GLU A 28 -2.20 -2.57 10.26
C GLU A 28 -2.55 -2.27 8.80
N TYR A 29 -3.41 -3.09 8.17
CA TYR A 29 -3.83 -2.92 6.78
C TYR A 29 -4.41 -1.53 6.51
N LEU A 30 -5.32 -1.06 7.38
CA LEU A 30 -5.89 0.29 7.26
C LEU A 30 -4.86 1.39 7.57
N CYS A 31 -3.97 1.15 8.52
CA CYS A 31 -2.94 2.13 8.86
C CYS A 31 -1.92 2.32 7.72
N LEU A 32 -1.54 1.25 7.03
CA LEU A 32 -0.62 1.34 5.90
C LEU A 32 -1.26 1.98 4.67
N PHE A 33 -2.55 1.77 4.43
CA PHE A 33 -3.27 2.56 3.42
C PHE A 33 -3.22 4.05 3.76
N GLY A 34 -3.66 4.44 4.96
CA GLY A 34 -3.61 5.83 5.38
C GLY A 34 -2.20 6.44 5.29
N LEU A 35 -1.15 5.66 5.59
CA LEU A 35 0.25 6.09 5.46
C LEU A 35 0.62 6.42 4.01
N VAL A 36 0.15 5.63 3.04
CA VAL A 36 0.39 5.89 1.61
C VAL A 36 -0.40 7.11 1.15
N GLU A 37 -1.67 7.20 1.48
CA GLU A 37 -2.54 8.30 1.09
C GLU A 37 -2.07 9.65 1.65
N GLU A 38 -1.44 9.69 2.81
CA GLU A 38 -0.88 10.92 3.39
C GLU A 38 0.21 11.55 2.51
N PHE A 39 1.00 10.81 1.72
CA PHE A 39 1.94 11.41 0.78
C PHE A 39 1.36 11.60 -0.63
N ILE A 40 0.25 10.93 -0.98
CA ILE A 40 -0.48 11.18 -2.23
C ILE A 40 -1.00 12.62 -2.25
N LEU A 41 -1.54 13.12 -1.14
CA LEU A 41 -2.09 14.47 -1.08
C LEU A 41 -1.11 15.56 -1.53
N PRO A 42 0.09 15.73 -0.93
CA PRO A 42 1.05 16.74 -1.39
C PRO A 42 1.53 16.46 -2.82
N PHE A 43 1.68 15.20 -3.23
CA PHE A 43 2.04 14.84 -4.60
C PHE A 43 1.01 15.37 -5.61
N VAL A 44 -0.27 15.11 -5.40
CA VAL A 44 -1.37 15.58 -6.25
C VAL A 44 -1.42 17.11 -6.29
N MET A 45 -1.28 17.77 -5.13
CA MET A 45 -1.30 19.23 -5.05
C MET A 45 -0.16 19.91 -5.80
N ASP A 46 1.02 19.28 -5.85
CA ASP A 46 2.14 19.77 -6.66
C ASP A 46 1.86 19.69 -8.17
N HIS A 47 1.02 18.72 -8.60
CA HIS A 47 0.56 18.62 -9.98
C HIS A 47 -0.61 19.56 -10.33
N VAL A 48 -1.44 19.93 -9.36
CA VAL A 48 -2.52 20.92 -9.55
C VAL A 48 -1.97 22.32 -9.85
N ARG A 49 -0.92 22.72 -9.17
CA ARG A 49 -0.39 24.11 -9.21
C ARG A 49 0.00 24.60 -10.62
N PRO A 50 0.73 23.84 -11.45
CA PRO A 50 1.03 24.23 -12.82
C PRO A 50 -0.22 24.31 -13.70
N ASP A 51 -1.19 23.43 -13.50
CA ASP A 51 -2.39 23.35 -14.33
C ASP A 51 -3.34 24.53 -14.05
N LEU A 52 -3.40 25.04 -12.81
CA LEU A 52 -4.07 26.30 -12.48
C LEU A 52 -3.53 27.49 -13.30
N ALA A 53 -2.21 27.55 -13.48
CA ALA A 53 -1.58 28.61 -14.26
C ALA A 53 -1.85 28.47 -15.78
N ASN A 54 -2.10 27.26 -16.27
CA ASN A 54 -2.37 26.94 -17.65
C ASN A 54 -3.86 26.94 -18.00
N ALA A 55 -4.76 27.20 -17.04
CA ALA A 55 -6.22 27.20 -17.20
C ALA A 55 -6.76 25.86 -17.72
N ASP A 56 -6.18 24.73 -17.30
CA ASP A 56 -6.71 23.37 -17.55
C ASP A 56 -7.75 23.00 -16.47
N ASP A 57 -8.92 23.61 -16.57
CA ASP A 57 -9.98 23.47 -15.57
C ASP A 57 -10.44 22.02 -15.38
N VAL A 58 -10.43 21.21 -16.43
CA VAL A 58 -10.88 19.80 -16.37
C VAL A 58 -9.89 18.98 -15.55
N ARG A 59 -8.59 19.11 -15.83
CA ARG A 59 -7.54 18.39 -15.13
C ARG A 59 -7.43 18.86 -13.67
N VAL A 60 -7.50 20.17 -13.43
CA VAL A 60 -7.53 20.73 -12.08
C VAL A 60 -8.67 20.14 -11.26
N ARG A 61 -9.89 20.09 -11.82
CA ARG A 61 -11.04 19.52 -11.12
C ARG A 61 -10.86 18.03 -10.82
N ALA A 62 -10.33 17.25 -11.75
CA ALA A 62 -10.07 15.81 -11.56
C ALA A 62 -9.06 15.58 -10.42
N LEU A 63 -7.94 16.32 -10.41
CA LEU A 63 -6.93 16.21 -9.37
C LEU A 63 -7.42 16.67 -7.99
N LEU A 64 -8.22 17.74 -7.93
CA LEU A 64 -8.82 18.20 -6.67
C LEU A 64 -9.87 17.22 -6.15
N GLN A 65 -10.63 16.56 -7.02
CA GLN A 65 -11.56 15.50 -6.62
C GLN A 65 -10.80 14.30 -6.05
N PHE A 66 -9.72 13.87 -6.71
CA PHE A 66 -8.81 12.84 -6.23
C PHE A 66 -8.30 13.19 -4.81
N ALA A 67 -7.70 14.36 -4.62
CA ALA A 67 -7.22 14.79 -3.32
C ALA A 67 -8.32 14.82 -2.23
N ALA A 68 -9.56 15.19 -2.59
CA ALA A 68 -10.67 15.20 -1.65
C ALA A 68 -11.10 13.78 -1.24
N GLU A 69 -11.03 12.80 -2.15
CA GLU A 69 -11.33 11.40 -1.88
C GLU A 69 -10.25 10.79 -0.98
N GLU A 70 -8.95 11.02 -1.26
CA GLU A 70 -7.84 10.59 -0.40
C GLU A 70 -7.96 11.16 1.03
N ALA A 71 -8.24 12.45 1.16
CA ALA A 71 -8.43 13.07 2.48
C ALA A 71 -9.59 12.45 3.26
N LYS A 72 -10.65 12.00 2.58
CA LYS A 72 -11.76 11.25 3.17
C LYS A 72 -11.33 9.84 3.60
N HIS A 73 -10.55 9.13 2.78
CA HIS A 73 -10.04 7.81 3.10
C HIS A 73 -9.17 7.85 4.36
N ILE A 74 -8.20 8.76 4.44
CA ILE A 74 -7.37 8.99 5.63
C ILE A 74 -8.23 9.17 6.89
N GLN A 75 -9.28 10.00 6.80
CA GLN A 75 -10.18 10.23 7.93
C GLN A 75 -10.96 8.96 8.32
N LEU A 76 -11.44 8.18 7.35
CA LEU A 76 -12.17 6.94 7.61
C LEU A 76 -11.27 5.88 8.24
N PHE A 77 -10.05 5.69 7.72
CA PHE A 77 -9.09 4.76 8.30
C PHE A 77 -8.67 5.17 9.72
N SER A 78 -8.46 6.46 9.97
CA SER A 78 -8.18 6.97 11.31
C SER A 78 -9.31 6.62 12.31
N ARG A 79 -10.58 6.79 11.93
CA ARG A 79 -11.73 6.43 12.77
C ARG A 79 -11.81 4.93 13.07
N PHE A 80 -11.53 4.09 12.07
CA PHE A 80 -11.47 2.64 12.30
C PHE A 80 -10.33 2.25 13.23
N ARG A 81 -9.16 2.87 13.06
CA ARG A 81 -8.01 2.69 13.95
C ARG A 81 -8.36 3.06 15.39
N GLU A 82 -8.93 4.24 15.63
CA GLU A 82 -9.34 4.69 16.95
C GLU A 82 -10.36 3.73 17.61
N THR A 83 -11.33 3.25 16.84
CA THR A 83 -12.32 2.28 17.30
C THR A 83 -11.68 0.94 17.63
N PHE A 84 -10.77 0.47 16.80
CA PHE A 84 -10.01 -0.76 17.02
C PHE A 84 -9.17 -0.65 18.31
N GLU A 85 -8.38 0.41 18.46
CA GLU A 85 -7.52 0.65 19.61
C GLU A 85 -8.32 0.68 20.92
N ALA A 86 -9.49 1.34 20.91
CA ALA A 86 -10.39 1.39 22.06
C ALA A 86 -10.97 0.02 22.43
N GLY A 87 -11.26 -0.85 21.45
CA GLY A 87 -11.88 -2.15 21.68
C GLY A 87 -10.88 -3.29 21.85
N PHE A 88 -9.71 -3.23 21.22
CA PHE A 88 -8.70 -4.28 21.25
C PHE A 88 -7.92 -4.33 22.57
N GLY A 89 -7.75 -3.18 23.23
CA GLY A 89 -7.15 -3.07 24.56
C GLY A 89 -5.63 -3.28 24.61
N THR A 90 -4.98 -3.38 23.46
CA THR A 90 -3.52 -3.55 23.35
C THR A 90 -3.00 -2.62 22.26
N GLY A 91 -1.91 -1.89 22.54
CA GLY A 91 -1.28 -1.02 21.54
C GLY A 91 -0.71 -1.83 20.37
N CYS A 92 -0.98 -1.36 19.15
CA CYS A 92 -0.46 -1.91 17.90
C CYS A 92 0.34 -0.81 17.20
N GLU A 93 1.67 -0.92 17.25
CA GLU A 93 2.57 0.02 16.60
C GLU A 93 2.49 -0.16 15.07
N VAL A 94 2.64 0.95 14.35
CA VAL A 94 2.72 0.99 12.89
C VAL A 94 3.97 1.77 12.48
N ILE A 95 4.53 1.39 11.33
CA ILE A 95 5.69 2.10 10.77
C ILE A 95 5.35 3.57 10.49
N GLY A 96 6.34 4.42 10.67
CA GLY A 96 6.19 5.86 10.51
C GLY A 96 7.31 6.62 11.21
N PRO A 97 7.15 7.90 11.51
CA PRO A 97 5.93 8.71 11.30
C PRO A 97 5.68 9.05 9.82
N PRO A 98 4.43 9.36 9.44
CA PRO A 98 4.05 9.62 8.04
C PRO A 98 4.91 10.68 7.35
N GLU A 99 5.26 11.76 8.06
CA GLU A 99 6.09 12.84 7.51
C GLU A 99 7.49 12.36 7.13
N ALA A 100 8.05 11.39 7.86
CA ALA A 100 9.35 10.82 7.55
C ALA A 100 9.29 9.94 6.30
N VAL A 101 8.20 9.15 6.15
CA VAL A 101 7.94 8.34 4.96
C VAL A 101 7.72 9.24 3.75
N ALA A 102 6.84 10.23 3.87
CA ALA A 102 6.56 11.21 2.82
C ALA A 102 7.84 11.92 2.34
N LYS A 103 8.71 12.32 3.26
CA LYS A 103 9.98 12.97 2.92
C LYS A 103 10.90 12.08 2.07
N VAL A 104 10.95 10.78 2.35
CA VAL A 104 11.75 9.84 1.56
C VAL A 104 11.12 9.64 0.18
N VAL A 105 9.83 9.32 0.14
CA VAL A 105 9.11 9.03 -1.11
C VAL A 105 9.11 10.24 -2.05
N LEU A 106 8.69 11.41 -1.55
CA LEU A 106 8.59 12.65 -2.34
C LEU A 106 9.96 13.27 -2.69
N GLY A 107 11.05 12.75 -2.14
CA GLY A 107 12.42 13.09 -2.53
C GLY A 107 12.85 12.49 -3.88
N HIS A 108 12.08 11.59 -4.46
CA HIS A 108 12.33 11.00 -5.77
C HIS A 108 11.67 11.81 -6.91
N SER A 109 11.99 11.43 -8.16
CA SER A 109 11.40 12.09 -9.32
C SER A 109 9.88 11.90 -9.36
N PRO A 110 9.10 12.85 -9.93
CA PRO A 110 7.64 12.72 -10.02
C PRO A 110 7.17 11.42 -10.67
N LEU A 111 7.85 10.94 -11.71
CA LEU A 111 7.52 9.68 -12.37
C LEU A 111 7.77 8.47 -11.45
N ALA A 112 8.83 8.48 -10.64
CA ALA A 112 9.12 7.41 -9.68
C ALA A 112 8.01 7.31 -8.61
N VAL A 113 7.58 8.45 -8.08
CA VAL A 113 6.50 8.53 -7.10
C VAL A 113 5.17 8.08 -7.72
N ALA A 114 4.83 8.57 -8.91
CA ALA A 114 3.62 8.19 -9.62
C ALA A 114 3.55 6.68 -9.91
N LEU A 115 4.67 6.05 -10.29
CA LEU A 115 4.74 4.61 -10.50
C LEU A 115 4.50 3.83 -9.21
N PHE A 116 5.01 4.33 -8.07
CA PHE A 116 4.77 3.70 -6.78
C PHE A 116 3.30 3.81 -6.36
N ILE A 117 2.69 4.98 -6.52
CA ILE A 117 1.27 5.20 -6.24
C ILE A 117 0.43 4.28 -7.13
N LEU A 118 0.62 4.28 -8.45
CA LEU A 118 -0.10 3.41 -9.39
C LEU A 118 0.01 1.92 -9.03
N MET A 119 1.18 1.47 -8.57
CA MET A 119 1.37 0.08 -8.11
C MET A 119 0.45 -0.23 -6.92
N VAL A 120 0.35 0.70 -5.96
CA VAL A 120 -0.51 0.54 -4.77
C VAL A 120 -1.98 0.61 -5.15
N GLU A 121 -2.38 1.49 -6.06
CA GLU A 121 -3.76 1.57 -6.54
C GLU A 121 -4.23 0.26 -7.19
N TRP A 122 -3.44 -0.30 -8.10
CA TRP A 122 -3.76 -1.59 -8.71
C TRP A 122 -3.69 -2.76 -7.72
N MET A 123 -2.81 -2.69 -6.72
CA MET A 123 -2.80 -3.64 -5.62
C MET A 123 -4.14 -3.63 -4.87
N SER A 124 -4.67 -2.44 -4.53
CA SER A 124 -5.94 -2.29 -3.81
C SER A 124 -7.09 -2.92 -4.59
N GLN A 125 -7.11 -2.75 -5.93
CA GLN A 125 -8.11 -3.34 -6.80
C GLN A 125 -8.11 -4.87 -6.77
N SER A 126 -6.94 -5.49 -6.86
CA SER A 126 -6.80 -6.95 -6.77
C SER A 126 -7.24 -7.48 -5.42
N HIS A 127 -6.80 -6.84 -4.34
CA HIS A 127 -7.04 -7.34 -2.98
C HIS A 127 -8.51 -7.38 -2.60
N TYR A 128 -9.28 -6.38 -2.97
CA TYR A 128 -10.70 -6.41 -2.68
C TYR A 128 -11.39 -7.60 -3.34
N VAL A 129 -11.09 -7.86 -4.60
CA VAL A 129 -11.70 -8.96 -5.37
C VAL A 129 -11.26 -10.32 -4.83
N ASP A 130 -9.98 -10.49 -4.57
CA ASP A 130 -9.37 -11.79 -4.29
C ASP A 130 -9.42 -12.15 -2.80
N SER A 131 -9.48 -11.15 -1.91
CA SER A 131 -9.23 -11.39 -0.49
C SER A 131 -10.24 -10.76 0.47
N VAL A 132 -11.11 -9.86 0.00
CA VAL A 132 -12.10 -9.17 0.85
C VAL A 132 -13.53 -9.59 0.50
N ARG A 133 -13.87 -9.58 -0.78
CA ARG A 133 -15.22 -9.85 -1.25
C ARG A 133 -15.67 -11.28 -0.89
N GLY A 134 -16.76 -11.38 -0.15
CA GLY A 134 -17.36 -12.69 0.20
C GLY A 134 -16.65 -13.46 1.33
N GLN A 135 -15.72 -12.85 2.07
CA GLN A 135 -14.93 -13.52 3.10
C GLN A 135 -15.56 -13.55 4.51
N GLY A 136 -16.80 -13.08 4.67
CA GLY A 136 -17.47 -13.11 5.98
C GLY A 136 -16.81 -12.22 7.05
N LEU A 137 -16.19 -11.14 6.64
CA LEU A 137 -15.55 -10.16 7.52
C LEU A 137 -16.60 -9.35 8.31
N ASP A 138 -16.13 -8.62 9.32
CA ASP A 138 -16.97 -7.61 9.98
C ASP A 138 -17.65 -6.72 8.93
N PRO A 139 -18.99 -6.50 9.03
CA PRO A 139 -19.73 -5.79 8.01
C PRO A 139 -19.29 -4.35 7.78
N LEU A 140 -18.86 -3.63 8.84
CA LEU A 140 -18.39 -2.25 8.71
C LEU A 140 -17.02 -2.21 8.03
N PHE A 141 -16.11 -3.10 8.43
CA PHE A 141 -14.80 -3.26 7.83
C PHE A 141 -14.90 -3.64 6.34
N ALA A 142 -15.74 -4.63 6.02
CA ALA A 142 -15.97 -5.05 4.64
C ALA A 142 -16.59 -3.94 3.78
N ASN A 143 -17.52 -3.15 4.35
CA ASN A 143 -18.14 -2.05 3.62
C ASN A 143 -17.18 -0.87 3.42
N LEU A 144 -16.33 -0.56 4.39
CA LEU A 144 -15.26 0.44 4.21
C LEU A 144 -14.38 0.06 3.02
N LEU A 145 -13.85 -1.17 3.02
CA LEU A 145 -12.98 -1.63 1.93
C LEU A 145 -13.69 -1.71 0.58
N ARG A 146 -15.00 -2.00 0.58
CA ARG A 146 -15.81 -1.97 -0.65
C ARG A 146 -15.96 -0.55 -1.22
N CYS A 147 -16.22 0.43 -0.37
CA CYS A 147 -16.37 1.82 -0.80
C CYS A 147 -15.03 2.37 -1.28
N HIS A 148 -13.97 2.13 -0.55
CA HIS A 148 -12.60 2.44 -0.94
C HIS A 148 -12.27 1.84 -2.32
N TRP A 149 -12.43 0.55 -2.50
CA TRP A 149 -12.20 -0.14 -3.78
C TRP A 149 -12.93 0.49 -4.99
N ILE A 150 -14.16 0.97 -4.79
CA ILE A 150 -14.93 1.61 -5.87
C ILE A 150 -14.29 2.94 -6.29
N GLU A 151 -13.80 3.71 -5.33
CA GLU A 151 -13.17 5.01 -5.58
C GLU A 151 -11.76 4.83 -6.17
N GLU A 152 -10.97 3.90 -5.65
CA GLU A 152 -9.62 3.57 -6.14
C GLU A 152 -9.57 3.15 -7.61
N ALA A 153 -10.66 2.61 -8.16
CA ALA A 153 -10.73 2.31 -9.58
C ALA A 153 -10.63 3.57 -10.48
N GLN A 154 -11.04 4.73 -9.98
CA GLN A 154 -10.90 6.02 -10.66
C GLN A 154 -9.50 6.58 -10.47
N HIS A 155 -8.93 6.43 -9.26
CA HIS A 155 -7.57 6.86 -8.93
C HIS A 155 -6.54 6.15 -9.81
N ALA A 156 -6.58 4.82 -9.90
CA ALA A 156 -5.70 4.05 -10.77
C ALA A 156 -5.75 4.50 -12.24
N LYS A 157 -6.93 4.89 -12.74
CA LYS A 157 -7.06 5.44 -14.09
C LYS A 157 -6.46 6.83 -14.22
N LEU A 158 -6.67 7.69 -13.23
CA LEU A 158 -6.12 9.05 -13.22
C LEU A 158 -4.60 9.02 -13.12
N ASP A 159 -4.05 8.16 -12.29
CA ASP A 159 -2.60 7.97 -12.15
C ASP A 159 -1.96 7.47 -13.44
N THR A 160 -2.61 6.54 -14.15
CA THR A 160 -2.16 6.12 -15.48
C THR A 160 -2.02 7.32 -16.42
N LEU A 161 -3.05 8.19 -16.48
CA LEU A 161 -3.01 9.39 -17.31
C LEU A 161 -1.95 10.41 -16.85
N MET A 162 -1.75 10.53 -15.54
CA MET A 162 -0.67 11.38 -14.99
C MET A 162 0.71 10.87 -15.39
N ILE A 163 0.96 9.58 -15.28
CA ILE A 163 2.20 8.93 -15.69
C ILE A 163 2.47 9.17 -17.16
N GLU A 164 1.48 8.95 -18.03
CA GLU A 164 1.60 9.21 -19.47
C GLU A 164 1.96 10.67 -19.75
N ALA A 165 1.32 11.63 -19.08
CA ALA A 165 1.57 13.06 -19.25
C ALA A 165 2.95 13.48 -18.73
N ILE A 166 3.47 12.89 -17.66
CA ILE A 166 4.82 13.13 -17.14
C ILE A 166 5.84 12.56 -18.11
N ALA A 167 5.69 11.29 -18.49
CA ALA A 167 6.64 10.58 -19.32
C ALA A 167 6.74 11.13 -20.76
N ALA A 168 5.65 11.69 -21.30
CA ALA A 168 5.62 12.29 -22.64
C ALA A 168 6.67 13.40 -22.87
N ARG A 169 7.28 13.93 -21.82
CA ARG A 169 8.30 15.00 -21.85
C ARG A 169 9.67 14.52 -21.43
N MET A 170 9.85 13.21 -21.22
CA MET A 170 11.08 12.60 -20.69
C MET A 170 11.80 11.82 -21.79
N SER A 171 13.11 11.79 -21.71
CA SER A 171 13.97 10.90 -22.49
C SER A 171 13.97 9.49 -21.89
N ASP A 172 14.44 8.51 -22.67
CA ASP A 172 14.59 7.13 -22.22
C ASP A 172 15.48 7.01 -20.96
N ASP A 173 16.56 7.81 -20.89
CA ASP A 173 17.46 7.83 -19.73
C ASP A 173 16.78 8.39 -18.48
N GLU A 174 15.93 9.40 -18.62
CA GLU A 174 15.14 9.95 -17.52
C GLU A 174 14.07 8.96 -17.04
N ILE A 175 13.42 8.25 -17.96
CA ILE A 175 12.47 7.17 -17.63
C ILE A 175 13.21 6.04 -16.89
N HIS A 176 14.37 5.61 -17.39
CA HIS A 176 15.20 4.62 -16.70
C HIS A 176 15.58 5.07 -15.27
N GLY A 177 16.03 6.32 -15.13
CA GLY A 177 16.32 6.90 -13.82
C GLY A 177 15.12 6.93 -12.88
N ALA A 178 13.92 7.22 -13.41
CA ALA A 178 12.68 7.21 -12.63
C ALA A 178 12.28 5.79 -12.18
N VAL A 179 12.44 4.77 -13.03
CA VAL A 179 12.19 3.38 -12.64
C VAL A 179 13.17 2.92 -11.56
N ASN A 180 14.44 3.32 -11.62
CA ASN A 180 15.39 3.06 -10.54
C ASN A 180 14.96 3.76 -9.23
N GLY A 181 14.42 4.98 -9.30
CA GLY A 181 13.84 5.69 -8.18
C GLY A 181 12.62 4.96 -7.60
N PHE A 182 11.72 4.48 -8.45
CA PHE A 182 10.59 3.62 -8.05
C PHE A 182 11.04 2.36 -7.31
N LEU A 183 12.07 1.68 -7.79
CA LEU A 183 12.64 0.51 -7.12
C LEU A 183 13.30 0.86 -5.78
N ALA A 184 13.91 2.05 -5.66
CA ALA A 184 14.43 2.53 -4.39
C ALA A 184 13.32 2.81 -3.37
N ILE A 185 12.19 3.42 -3.78
CA ILE A 185 11.00 3.59 -2.94
C ILE A 185 10.45 2.22 -2.51
N THR A 186 10.31 1.28 -3.45
CA THR A 186 9.83 -0.07 -3.18
C THR A 186 10.72 -0.81 -2.16
N SER A 187 12.03 -0.67 -2.29
CA SER A 187 13.01 -1.27 -1.35
C SER A 187 12.93 -0.62 0.04
N PHE A 188 12.78 0.69 0.11
CA PHE A 188 12.56 1.42 1.36
C PHE A 188 11.28 0.94 2.05
N PHE A 189 10.19 0.80 1.29
CA PHE A 189 8.92 0.32 1.80
C PHE A 189 9.03 -1.13 2.30
N ASP A 190 9.70 -2.02 1.58
CA ASP A 190 9.96 -3.40 1.99
C ASP A 190 10.72 -3.50 3.32
N MET A 191 11.70 -2.62 3.56
CA MET A 191 12.36 -2.54 4.86
C MET A 191 11.39 -2.14 5.98
N GLY A 192 10.47 -1.22 5.70
CA GLY A 192 9.39 -0.88 6.62
C GLY A 192 8.48 -2.08 6.92
N LEU A 193 8.16 -2.91 5.91
CA LEU A 193 7.33 -4.10 6.10
C LEU A 193 7.97 -5.17 7.00
N ILE A 194 9.29 -5.29 7.03
CA ILE A 194 9.99 -6.14 8.02
C ILE A 194 9.72 -5.60 9.43
N GLN A 195 9.94 -4.32 9.63
CA GLN A 195 9.69 -3.67 10.93
C GLN A 195 8.22 -3.80 11.35
N GLN A 196 7.29 -3.68 10.40
CA GLN A 196 5.87 -3.89 10.68
C GLN A 196 5.57 -5.32 11.14
N ALA A 197 6.19 -6.32 10.54
CA ALA A 197 6.04 -7.72 10.98
C ALA A 197 6.55 -7.92 12.42
N GLU A 198 7.63 -7.22 12.81
CA GLU A 198 8.12 -7.23 14.19
C GLU A 198 7.14 -6.53 15.17
N PHE A 199 6.55 -5.41 14.78
CA PHE A 199 5.52 -4.73 15.56
C PHE A 199 4.28 -5.60 15.74
N ASN A 200 3.84 -6.31 14.71
CA ASN A 200 2.71 -7.23 14.77
C ASN A 200 2.98 -8.39 15.73
N LEU A 201 4.20 -8.94 15.73
CA LEU A 201 4.60 -9.95 16.71
C LEU A 201 4.58 -9.41 18.14
N GLN A 202 5.13 -8.23 18.38
CA GLN A 202 5.13 -7.60 19.70
C GLN A 202 3.71 -7.32 20.19
N ALA A 203 2.82 -6.86 19.30
CA ALA A 203 1.40 -6.66 19.62
C ALA A 203 0.71 -7.99 19.97
N LEU A 204 1.00 -9.07 19.23
CA LEU A 204 0.50 -10.41 19.52
C LEU A 204 0.97 -10.92 20.89
N GLU A 205 2.24 -10.76 21.21
CA GLU A 205 2.80 -11.13 22.52
C GLU A 205 2.11 -10.38 23.67
N ARG A 206 1.91 -9.06 23.52
CA ARG A 206 1.21 -8.24 24.50
C ARG A 206 -0.25 -8.67 24.67
N ALA A 207 -0.95 -8.90 23.57
CA ALA A 207 -2.38 -9.23 23.59
C ALA A 207 -2.66 -10.61 24.15
N THR A 208 -1.76 -11.58 23.96
CA THR A 208 -1.95 -12.97 24.39
C THR A 208 -1.26 -13.30 25.71
N GLY A 209 -0.32 -12.46 26.14
CA GLY A 209 0.55 -12.74 27.31
C GLY A 209 1.56 -13.85 27.07
N ARG A 210 1.68 -14.37 25.83
CA ARG A 210 2.67 -15.39 25.45
C ARG A 210 3.93 -14.74 24.94
N THR A 211 5.09 -15.22 25.40
CA THR A 211 6.39 -14.90 24.78
C THR A 211 6.79 -16.08 23.88
N PHE A 212 7.04 -15.80 22.62
CA PHE A 212 7.44 -16.81 21.65
C PHE A 212 8.94 -17.12 21.76
N GLY A 213 9.30 -18.39 21.53
CA GLY A 213 10.69 -18.80 21.42
C GLY A 213 11.37 -18.21 20.19
N GLN A 214 12.71 -18.19 20.17
CA GLN A 214 13.47 -17.56 19.08
C GLN A 214 13.10 -18.12 17.70
N GLU A 215 12.94 -19.43 17.58
CA GLU A 215 12.56 -20.06 16.32
C GLU A 215 11.14 -19.67 15.87
N GLU A 216 10.18 -19.67 16.79
CA GLU A 216 8.80 -19.24 16.51
C GLU A 216 8.74 -17.77 16.08
N ARG A 217 9.51 -16.89 16.74
CA ARG A 217 9.63 -15.46 16.38
C ARG A 217 10.17 -15.29 14.97
N LEU A 218 11.25 -15.97 14.61
CA LEU A 218 11.84 -15.90 13.27
C LEU A 218 10.86 -16.42 12.19
N ARG A 219 10.17 -17.54 12.47
CA ARG A 219 9.15 -18.08 11.57
C ARG A 219 7.97 -17.11 11.40
N LEU A 220 7.48 -16.52 12.49
CA LEU A 220 6.36 -15.58 12.43
C LEU A 220 6.75 -14.32 11.65
N ILE A 221 7.88 -13.68 11.99
CA ILE A 221 8.35 -12.48 11.28
C ILE A 221 8.57 -12.79 9.79
N GLY A 222 9.25 -13.87 9.46
CA GLY A 222 9.52 -14.25 8.07
C GLY A 222 8.25 -14.50 7.27
N GLN A 223 7.30 -15.25 7.81
CA GLN A 223 6.03 -15.54 7.16
C GLN A 223 5.16 -14.28 7.03
N GLN A 224 5.07 -13.46 8.09
CA GLN A 224 4.28 -12.22 8.04
C GLN A 224 4.92 -11.19 7.10
N HIS A 225 6.25 -11.05 7.08
CA HIS A 225 6.93 -10.21 6.11
C HIS A 225 6.65 -10.65 4.67
N GLN A 226 6.72 -11.96 4.37
CA GLN A 226 6.40 -12.44 3.03
C GLN A 226 4.93 -12.20 2.67
N ALA A 227 3.99 -12.35 3.63
CA ALA A 227 2.59 -12.03 3.42
C ALA A 227 2.39 -10.52 3.12
N LEU A 228 3.11 -9.64 3.84
CA LEU A 228 3.11 -8.19 3.60
C LEU A 228 3.69 -7.83 2.23
N ARG A 229 4.83 -8.40 1.87
CA ARG A 229 5.45 -8.20 0.55
C ARG A 229 4.50 -8.55 -0.59
N ARG A 230 3.89 -9.75 -0.50
CA ARG A 230 2.91 -10.18 -1.49
C ARG A 230 1.73 -9.22 -1.57
N THR A 231 1.25 -8.76 -0.41
CA THR A 231 0.13 -7.83 -0.32
C THR A 231 0.48 -6.49 -0.96
N TYR A 232 1.48 -5.79 -0.46
CA TYR A 232 1.72 -4.38 -0.77
C TYR A 232 2.65 -4.13 -1.97
N ILE A 233 3.38 -5.14 -2.41
CA ILE A 233 4.36 -4.97 -3.50
C ILE A 233 4.06 -5.96 -4.64
N GLY A 234 4.11 -7.26 -4.34
CA GLY A 234 4.05 -8.31 -5.35
C GLY A 234 2.79 -8.26 -6.20
N SER A 235 1.61 -8.12 -5.58
CA SER A 235 0.33 -8.09 -6.30
C SER A 235 0.19 -6.88 -7.22
N GLY A 236 0.72 -5.71 -6.82
CA GLY A 236 0.76 -4.51 -7.65
C GLY A 236 1.72 -4.67 -8.83
N LEU A 237 2.94 -5.16 -8.58
CA LEU A 237 3.95 -5.37 -9.63
C LEU A 237 3.50 -6.33 -10.74
N VAL A 238 2.72 -7.37 -10.39
CA VAL A 238 2.21 -8.34 -11.38
C VAL A 238 0.86 -7.95 -11.98
N HIS A 239 0.25 -6.86 -11.51
CA HIS A 239 -1.06 -6.45 -12.00
C HIS A 239 -1.01 -6.11 -13.51
N PRO A 240 -1.94 -6.64 -14.34
CA PRO A 240 -1.89 -6.46 -15.79
C PRO A 240 -1.86 -4.99 -16.22
N GLU A 241 -2.65 -4.13 -15.58
CA GLU A 241 -2.73 -2.71 -15.94
C GLU A 241 -1.48 -1.92 -15.53
N PHE A 242 -0.87 -2.23 -14.36
CA PHE A 242 0.44 -1.65 -13.99
C PHE A 242 1.50 -2.03 -15.03
N ARG A 243 1.55 -3.30 -15.39
CA ARG A 243 2.49 -3.83 -16.39
C ARG A 243 2.27 -3.23 -17.79
N ALA A 244 1.00 -3.04 -18.19
CA ALA A 244 0.65 -2.40 -19.45
C ALA A 244 1.14 -0.94 -19.48
N THR A 245 0.91 -0.19 -18.40
CA THR A 245 1.38 1.19 -18.26
C THR A 245 2.89 1.26 -18.34
N LEU A 246 3.62 0.47 -17.54
CA LEU A 246 5.08 0.45 -17.55
C LEU A 246 5.64 0.00 -18.90
N GLY A 247 5.03 -1.01 -19.52
CA GLY A 247 5.43 -1.51 -20.85
C GLY A 247 5.23 -0.51 -21.97
N SER A 248 4.24 0.39 -21.87
CA SER A 248 4.03 1.49 -22.80
C SER A 248 5.10 2.59 -22.68
N LEU A 249 5.64 2.79 -21.47
CA LEU A 249 6.73 3.74 -21.23
C LEU A 249 8.06 3.17 -21.71
N SER A 250 8.36 1.93 -21.34
CA SER A 250 9.60 1.25 -21.69
C SER A 250 9.47 -0.27 -21.60
N PRO A 251 9.50 -0.98 -22.75
CA PRO A 251 9.52 -2.44 -22.76
C PRO A 251 10.74 -3.06 -22.06
N GLY A 252 11.86 -2.31 -22.01
CA GLY A 252 13.09 -2.73 -21.32
C GLY A 252 12.90 -2.74 -19.81
N GLU A 253 12.30 -1.68 -19.26
CA GLU A 253 12.02 -1.55 -17.84
C GLU A 253 10.96 -2.55 -17.38
N LEU A 254 9.96 -2.85 -18.21
CA LEU A 254 9.00 -3.92 -17.89
C LEU A 254 9.72 -5.26 -17.70
N LYS A 255 10.66 -5.62 -18.57
CA LYS A 255 11.44 -6.87 -18.40
C LYS A 255 12.30 -6.84 -17.13
N HIS A 256 12.82 -5.68 -16.75
CA HIS A 256 13.55 -5.52 -15.49
C HIS A 256 12.63 -5.79 -14.29
N ILE A 257 11.46 -5.18 -14.26
CA ILE A 257 10.46 -5.43 -13.21
C ILE A 257 10.01 -6.88 -13.17
N ASP A 258 9.76 -7.52 -14.32
CA ASP A 258 9.40 -8.94 -14.41
C ASP A 258 10.46 -9.87 -13.82
N ALA A 259 11.72 -9.52 -13.89
CA ALA A 259 12.82 -10.31 -13.33
C ALA A 259 12.88 -10.22 -11.79
N ILE A 260 12.40 -9.13 -11.20
CA ILE A 260 12.45 -8.92 -9.74
C ILE A 260 11.13 -9.21 -9.04
N ALA A 261 9.99 -9.06 -9.71
CA ALA A 261 8.66 -9.26 -9.12
C ALA A 261 8.49 -10.61 -8.39
N PRO A 262 9.06 -11.75 -8.87
CA PRO A 262 8.97 -13.03 -8.15
C PRO A 262 9.58 -13.04 -6.74
N LYS A 263 10.44 -12.07 -6.41
CA LYS A 263 11.01 -11.95 -5.05
C LYS A 263 9.98 -11.48 -4.02
N PHE A 264 8.88 -10.92 -4.49
CA PHE A 264 7.79 -10.37 -3.67
C PHE A 264 6.51 -11.22 -3.73
N GLY A 265 6.50 -12.33 -4.49
CA GLY A 265 5.36 -13.22 -4.70
C GLY A 265 5.15 -14.30 -3.63
#